data_8ff63c1c7a8343dd101dc8e38afcc5e1
#
_entry.id   8ff63c1c7a8343dd101dc8e38afcc5e1
#
_cell.length_a   1.000
_cell.length_b   1.000
_cell.length_c   1.000
_cell.angle_alpha   90.00
_cell.angle_beta   90.00
_cell.angle_gamma   90.00
#
_symmetry.space_group_name_H-M   'P 1'
#
loop_
_entity.id
_entity.type
_entity.pdbx_description
1 polymer ?
#
loop_
_entity_poly.entity_id
_entity_poly.type
_entity_poly.pdbx_seq_one_letter_code
_entity_poly.pdbx_strand_id
1 'polypeptide(L)'
;MRKRGLLLCLALLLVLCQGCTWPHKKTVTIGGQSVTIDPSVPENNLNASDFSQQEDGKVVYTGGKYLTGIDVSAHQGKINWKKVAKQVDFAMIQAGYRGYTEGKLAEDERFRENIQQALKYKLKVGVYFFSQAVTAKEAKAEAKYLLKLIKDYDITLNVAYDWEYIDNVDFGTARTDKIEENAVTECAAAFCQTIADAGYQPAIYCNGMLGYFSYDLSQLPGVDVWYANYADPSPEFAYQIRMWQYSNQGKLDGVTGNVDLNMYFYHPPEEKTT
;
A
#
# COMPACT_ATOMS: atom_id res chain seq x y z
N MET A 1 -8.85 -62.63 -66.17
CA MET A 1 -9.44 -61.41 -65.65
C MET A 1 -8.97 -61.27 -64.18
N ARG A 2 -8.00 -60.39 -63.91
CA ARG A 2 -7.41 -60.17 -62.56
C ARG A 2 -8.18 -59.01 -61.90
N LYS A 3 -8.80 -59.28 -60.76
CA LYS A 3 -9.39 -58.26 -59.89
C LYS A 3 -8.29 -57.65 -58.97
N ARG A 4 -8.02 -56.35 -59.12
CA ARG A 4 -7.15 -55.62 -58.23
C ARG A 4 -7.96 -55.16 -57.03
N GLY A 5 -7.60 -55.61 -55.82
CA GLY A 5 -8.15 -55.14 -54.57
C GLY A 5 -7.44 -53.83 -54.16
N LEU A 6 -8.20 -52.82 -53.91
CA LEU A 6 -7.79 -51.52 -53.41
C LEU A 6 -7.74 -51.60 -51.88
N LEU A 7 -6.52 -51.56 -51.33
CA LEU A 7 -6.32 -51.41 -49.88
C LEU A 7 -6.51 -49.92 -49.52
N LEU A 8 -7.57 -49.64 -48.79
CA LEU A 8 -7.76 -48.31 -48.18
C LEU A 8 -6.96 -48.26 -46.85
N CYS A 9 -5.85 -47.53 -46.80
CA CYS A 9 -5.20 -47.21 -45.54
C CYS A 9 -5.98 -46.10 -44.83
N LEU A 10 -6.67 -46.47 -43.75
CA LEU A 10 -7.29 -45.49 -42.84
C LEU A 10 -6.19 -44.95 -41.93
N ALA A 11 -5.72 -43.73 -42.20
CA ALA A 11 -4.85 -43.00 -41.29
C ALA A 11 -5.65 -42.43 -40.11
N LEU A 12 -5.50 -43.05 -38.96
CA LEU A 12 -6.09 -42.55 -37.71
C LEU A 12 -5.30 -41.30 -37.27
N LEU A 13 -5.87 -40.12 -37.49
CA LEU A 13 -5.37 -38.86 -36.89
C LEU A 13 -5.67 -38.86 -35.38
N LEU A 14 -4.69 -39.21 -34.57
CA LEU A 14 -4.71 -38.94 -33.13
C LEU A 14 -4.56 -37.44 -32.93
N VAL A 15 -5.68 -36.73 -32.76
CA VAL A 15 -5.70 -35.39 -32.24
C VAL A 15 -5.37 -35.50 -30.75
N LEU A 16 -4.11 -35.26 -30.41
CA LEU A 16 -3.70 -34.99 -29.03
C LEU A 16 -4.34 -33.68 -28.61
N CYS A 17 -5.50 -33.75 -27.95
CA CYS A 17 -5.99 -32.67 -27.14
C CYS A 17 -4.93 -32.38 -26.03
N GLN A 18 -4.00 -31.48 -26.28
CA GLN A 18 -3.28 -30.87 -25.20
C GLN A 18 -4.33 -30.17 -24.32
N GLY A 19 -4.59 -30.78 -23.16
CA GLY A 19 -5.46 -30.21 -22.16
C GLY A 19 -4.96 -28.82 -21.81
N CYS A 20 -5.70 -27.80 -22.25
CA CYS A 20 -5.55 -26.47 -21.66
C CYS A 20 -5.86 -26.62 -20.17
N THR A 21 -4.84 -26.79 -19.36
CA THR A 21 -4.96 -26.57 -17.92
C THR A 21 -5.25 -25.08 -17.75
N TRP A 22 -6.52 -24.75 -17.51
CA TRP A 22 -6.88 -23.42 -17.06
C TRP A 22 -6.03 -23.13 -15.84
N PRO A 23 -5.28 -21.99 -15.80
CA PRO A 23 -4.53 -21.65 -14.60
C PRO A 23 -5.52 -21.63 -13.43
N HIS A 24 -5.24 -22.43 -12.41
CA HIS A 24 -6.05 -22.42 -11.19
C HIS A 24 -5.99 -20.98 -10.65
N LYS A 25 -7.15 -20.33 -10.59
CA LYS A 25 -7.25 -19.00 -10.01
C LYS A 25 -6.81 -19.09 -8.56
N LYS A 26 -5.73 -18.38 -8.22
CA LYS A 26 -5.23 -18.26 -6.84
C LYS A 26 -6.29 -17.53 -6.01
N THR A 27 -6.65 -18.10 -4.87
CA THR A 27 -7.60 -17.47 -3.94
C THR A 27 -6.96 -17.30 -2.57
N VAL A 28 -7.34 -16.25 -1.86
CA VAL A 28 -7.03 -16.03 -0.45
C VAL A 28 -8.33 -15.92 0.34
N THR A 29 -8.25 -16.20 1.64
CA THR A 29 -9.43 -16.09 2.53
C THR A 29 -9.15 -15.02 3.57
N ILE A 30 -9.97 -13.98 3.60
CA ILE A 30 -9.89 -12.86 4.53
C ILE A 30 -11.24 -12.72 5.24
N GLY A 31 -11.24 -12.72 6.57
CA GLY A 31 -12.48 -12.61 7.36
C GLY A 31 -13.53 -13.68 7.02
N GLY A 32 -13.10 -14.86 6.56
CA GLY A 32 -14.00 -15.96 6.13
C GLY A 32 -14.54 -15.82 4.71
N GLN A 33 -14.17 -14.78 3.96
CA GLN A 33 -14.55 -14.57 2.57
C GLN A 33 -13.39 -14.93 1.63
N SER A 34 -13.69 -15.64 0.53
CA SER A 34 -12.68 -16.01 -0.48
C SER A 34 -12.62 -14.96 -1.57
N VAL A 35 -11.41 -14.47 -1.84
CA VAL A 35 -11.12 -13.51 -2.90
C VAL A 35 -10.25 -14.18 -3.96
N THR A 36 -10.60 -14.02 -5.21
CA THR A 36 -9.76 -14.43 -6.34
C THR A 36 -8.70 -13.37 -6.61
N ILE A 37 -7.45 -13.79 -6.65
CA ILE A 37 -6.33 -12.89 -6.94
C ILE A 37 -6.30 -12.57 -8.44
N ASP A 38 -6.19 -11.28 -8.76
CA ASP A 38 -6.05 -10.81 -10.13
C ASP A 38 -4.59 -11.01 -10.60
N PRO A 39 -4.35 -11.84 -11.62
CA PRO A 39 -3.01 -12.11 -12.11
C PRO A 39 -2.37 -10.95 -12.88
N SER A 40 -3.11 -9.89 -13.17
CA SER A 40 -2.58 -8.66 -13.81
C SER A 40 -1.87 -7.74 -12.82
N VAL A 41 -2.12 -7.92 -11.51
CA VAL A 41 -1.46 -7.17 -10.45
C VAL A 41 -0.21 -7.94 -9.99
N PRO A 42 0.96 -7.30 -9.88
CA PRO A 42 2.18 -7.97 -9.44
C PRO A 42 2.02 -8.69 -8.10
N GLU A 43 2.43 -9.96 -8.05
CA GLU A 43 2.37 -10.76 -6.82
C GLU A 43 3.43 -10.35 -5.81
N ASN A 44 3.11 -10.53 -4.53
CA ASN A 44 4.07 -10.42 -3.45
C ASN A 44 5.13 -11.52 -3.56
N ASN A 45 6.39 -11.12 -3.55
CA ASN A 45 7.55 -12.01 -3.64
C ASN A 45 8.36 -12.09 -2.33
N LEU A 46 7.85 -11.52 -1.25
CA LEU A 46 8.47 -11.60 0.08
C LEU A 46 8.19 -12.98 0.69
N ASN A 47 9.23 -13.67 1.15
CA ASN A 47 9.07 -14.96 1.82
C ASN A 47 8.84 -14.77 3.32
N ALA A 48 7.81 -15.40 3.88
CA ALA A 48 7.52 -15.33 5.31
C ALA A 48 8.69 -15.82 6.18
N SER A 49 9.47 -16.81 5.70
CA SER A 49 10.64 -17.33 6.39
C SER A 49 11.79 -16.33 6.56
N ASP A 50 11.79 -15.24 5.80
CA ASP A 50 12.83 -14.21 5.88
C ASP A 50 12.54 -13.16 6.97
N PHE A 51 11.39 -13.27 7.64
CA PHE A 51 10.99 -12.37 8.72
C PHE A 51 11.14 -13.05 10.08
N SER A 52 11.58 -12.28 11.06
CA SER A 52 11.64 -12.71 12.46
C SER A 52 11.30 -11.57 13.40
N GLN A 53 10.41 -11.84 14.35
CA GLN A 53 10.06 -10.87 15.39
C GLN A 53 11.02 -11.00 16.56
N GLN A 54 11.54 -9.87 17.05
CA GLN A 54 12.43 -9.77 18.19
C GLN A 54 11.62 -9.65 19.49
N GLU A 55 12.26 -9.84 20.64
CA GLU A 55 11.62 -9.72 21.96
C GLU A 55 11.04 -8.32 22.24
N ASP A 56 11.63 -7.27 21.66
CA ASP A 56 11.13 -5.88 21.75
C ASP A 56 10.00 -5.56 20.76
N GLY A 57 9.49 -6.56 20.06
CA GLY A 57 8.40 -6.43 19.08
C GLY A 57 8.81 -5.94 17.71
N LYS A 58 10.08 -5.59 17.51
CA LYS A 58 10.58 -5.21 16.18
C LYS A 58 10.71 -6.42 15.28
N VAL A 59 10.58 -6.20 14.00
CA VAL A 59 10.76 -7.22 12.97
C VAL A 59 12.07 -7.00 12.24
N VAL A 60 12.78 -8.10 11.94
CA VAL A 60 13.98 -8.13 11.09
C VAL A 60 13.65 -8.89 9.82
N TYR A 61 14.12 -8.39 8.68
CA TYR A 61 13.99 -9.01 7.37
C TYR A 61 15.36 -9.37 6.80
N THR A 62 15.52 -10.60 6.32
CA THR A 62 16.79 -11.11 5.80
C THR A 62 16.79 -11.37 4.29
N GLY A 63 15.62 -11.23 3.64
CA GLY A 63 15.44 -11.52 2.21
C GLY A 63 15.95 -10.45 1.24
N GLY A 64 16.39 -9.28 1.75
CA GLY A 64 16.85 -8.19 0.88
C GLY A 64 17.11 -6.87 1.60
N LYS A 65 17.28 -5.82 0.83
CA LYS A 65 17.45 -4.47 1.38
C LYS A 65 16.12 -3.89 1.86
N TYR A 66 16.13 -3.33 3.04
CA TYR A 66 14.99 -2.62 3.60
C TYR A 66 15.44 -1.43 4.46
N LEU A 67 14.49 -0.58 4.81
CA LEU A 67 14.63 0.48 5.80
C LEU A 67 13.63 0.22 6.92
N THR A 68 13.99 0.62 8.13
CA THR A 68 13.07 0.68 9.28
C THR A 68 12.55 2.09 9.45
N GLY A 69 11.29 2.24 9.81
CA GLY A 69 10.69 3.56 9.94
C GLY A 69 9.49 3.62 10.86
N ILE A 70 8.97 4.82 10.96
CA ILE A 70 7.74 5.12 11.69
C ILE A 70 6.80 5.92 10.81
N ASP A 71 5.51 5.90 11.12
CA ASP A 71 4.61 6.93 10.65
C ASP A 71 4.03 7.73 11.82
N VAL A 72 3.79 9.01 11.58
CA VAL A 72 3.41 9.96 12.62
C VAL A 72 2.47 11.05 12.11
N SER A 73 1.65 11.53 13.04
CA SER A 73 0.77 12.67 12.87
C SER A 73 0.81 13.57 14.13
N ALA A 74 -0.15 14.46 14.25
CA ALA A 74 -0.38 15.22 15.48
C ALA A 74 -0.64 14.34 16.71
N HIS A 75 -1.13 13.11 16.51
CA HIS A 75 -1.44 12.16 17.59
C HIS A 75 -0.23 11.77 18.44
N GLN A 76 0.99 11.72 17.86
CA GLN A 76 2.22 11.45 18.61
C GLN A 76 2.71 12.65 19.42
N GLY A 77 2.06 13.81 19.29
CA GLY A 77 2.41 15.02 20.01
C GLY A 77 3.83 15.53 19.68
N LYS A 78 4.57 15.94 20.69
CA LYS A 78 5.95 16.42 20.49
C LYS A 78 6.95 15.28 20.45
N ILE A 79 7.68 15.17 19.35
CA ILE A 79 8.67 14.12 19.10
C ILE A 79 10.09 14.66 19.29
N ASN A 80 10.94 13.89 19.95
CA ASN A 80 12.39 14.16 20.01
C ASN A 80 13.09 13.49 18.82
N TRP A 81 13.05 14.14 17.67
CA TRP A 81 13.61 13.63 16.42
C TRP A 81 15.10 13.30 16.47
N LYS A 82 15.89 13.98 17.35
CA LYS A 82 17.30 13.65 17.58
C LYS A 82 17.49 12.24 18.16
N LYS A 83 16.53 11.77 18.96
CA LYS A 83 16.54 10.41 19.50
C LYS A 83 15.96 9.41 18.49
N VAL A 84 14.85 9.75 17.84
CA VAL A 84 14.20 8.91 16.83
C VAL A 84 15.16 8.58 15.68
N ALA A 85 15.87 9.57 15.14
CA ALA A 85 16.80 9.38 14.03
C ALA A 85 18.02 8.47 14.31
N LYS A 86 18.20 8.02 15.54
CA LYS A 86 19.20 7.00 15.89
C LYS A 86 18.66 5.57 15.83
N GLN A 87 17.36 5.42 15.64
CA GLN A 87 16.66 4.16 15.79
C GLN A 87 15.93 3.73 14.52
N VAL A 88 15.67 4.67 13.60
CA VAL A 88 14.98 4.43 12.33
C VAL A 88 15.64 5.17 11.17
N ASP A 89 15.41 4.70 9.96
CA ASP A 89 15.96 5.23 8.72
C ASP A 89 15.03 6.24 8.05
N PHE A 90 13.71 6.14 8.28
CA PHE A 90 12.71 6.98 7.62
C PHE A 90 11.52 7.31 8.51
N ALA A 91 10.75 8.30 8.05
CA ALA A 91 9.43 8.62 8.59
C ALA A 91 8.43 8.91 7.47
N MET A 92 7.22 8.36 7.61
CA MET A 92 6.03 8.79 6.89
C MET A 92 5.31 9.81 7.76
N ILE A 93 5.05 11.02 7.24
CA ILE A 93 4.51 12.13 8.05
C ILE A 93 3.17 12.56 7.49
N GLN A 94 2.14 12.59 8.34
CA GLN A 94 0.85 13.14 7.94
C GLN A 94 1.00 14.61 7.58
N ALA A 95 0.67 14.95 6.33
CA ALA A 95 0.73 16.35 5.90
C ALA A 95 -0.60 17.07 6.13
N GLY A 96 -1.70 16.34 6.07
CA GLY A 96 -3.03 16.89 6.27
C GLY A 96 -4.11 15.84 6.13
N TYR A 97 -5.34 16.28 6.20
CA TYR A 97 -6.50 15.41 6.17
C TYR A 97 -7.74 16.11 5.62
N ARG A 98 -8.73 15.30 5.24
CA ARG A 98 -10.11 15.77 5.04
C ARG A 98 -10.96 15.35 6.24
N GLY A 99 -11.69 16.28 6.84
CA GLY A 99 -12.60 16.01 7.94
C GLY A 99 -13.72 15.03 7.52
N TYR A 100 -13.98 14.03 8.34
CA TYR A 100 -14.89 12.92 8.01
C TYR A 100 -16.40 13.30 8.02
N THR A 101 -16.78 14.44 8.60
CA THR A 101 -18.15 14.94 8.58
C THR A 101 -18.36 16.01 7.50
N GLU A 102 -17.70 17.16 7.66
CA GLU A 102 -17.90 18.34 6.78
C GLU A 102 -17.06 18.31 5.51
N GLY A 103 -16.06 17.41 5.44
CA GLY A 103 -15.19 17.27 4.27
C GLY A 103 -14.24 18.45 4.03
N LYS A 104 -13.94 19.25 5.06
CA LYS A 104 -12.96 20.35 4.95
C LYS A 104 -11.54 19.81 4.94
N LEU A 105 -10.70 20.41 4.09
CA LEU A 105 -9.26 20.12 4.06
C LEU A 105 -8.55 20.89 5.19
N ALA A 106 -7.65 20.22 5.89
CA ALA A 106 -6.83 20.82 6.92
C ALA A 106 -5.39 20.27 6.86
N GLU A 107 -4.43 21.09 7.26
CA GLU A 107 -3.06 20.68 7.52
C GLU A 107 -3.00 19.99 8.88
N ASP A 108 -2.17 18.94 9.02
CA ASP A 108 -1.89 18.35 10.32
C ASP A 108 -1.13 19.35 11.21
N GLU A 109 -1.55 19.50 12.46
CA GLU A 109 -1.04 20.53 13.37
C GLU A 109 0.47 20.41 13.65
N ARG A 110 1.03 19.21 13.49
CA ARG A 110 2.46 18.93 13.71
C ARG A 110 3.26 18.76 12.43
N PHE A 111 2.61 18.82 11.28
CA PHE A 111 3.27 18.56 9.99
C PHE A 111 4.54 19.35 9.82
N ARG A 112 4.48 20.68 9.96
CA ARG A 112 5.63 21.57 9.75
C ARG A 112 6.79 21.28 10.69
N GLU A 113 6.50 21.05 11.97
CA GLU A 113 7.51 20.70 12.96
C GLU A 113 8.12 19.33 12.63
N ASN A 114 7.29 18.32 12.38
CA ASN A 114 7.72 16.95 12.13
C ASN A 114 8.62 16.86 10.90
N ILE A 115 8.20 17.41 9.77
CA ILE A 115 8.96 17.30 8.52
C ILE A 115 10.29 18.06 8.59
N GLN A 116 10.31 19.26 9.16
CA GLN A 116 11.54 20.03 9.32
C GLN A 116 12.56 19.33 10.22
N GLN A 117 12.08 18.72 11.32
CA GLN A 117 12.96 18.04 12.25
C GLN A 117 13.42 16.69 11.69
N ALA A 118 12.57 15.90 11.03
CA ALA A 118 12.97 14.67 10.39
C ALA A 118 14.07 14.90 9.34
N LEU A 119 13.89 15.88 8.46
CA LEU A 119 14.88 16.28 7.44
C LEU A 119 16.18 16.82 8.08
N LYS A 120 16.07 17.64 9.14
CA LYS A 120 17.24 18.15 9.89
C LYS A 120 18.12 17.02 10.41
N TYR A 121 17.52 15.93 10.88
CA TYR A 121 18.24 14.76 11.36
C TYR A 121 18.49 13.70 10.29
N LYS A 122 18.31 14.06 8.99
CA LYS A 122 18.67 13.25 7.81
C LYS A 122 17.89 11.96 7.68
N LEU A 123 16.70 11.87 8.23
CA LEU A 123 15.79 10.79 7.92
C LEU A 123 15.32 10.90 6.45
N LYS A 124 15.11 9.77 5.80
CA LYS A 124 14.33 9.76 4.57
C LYS A 124 12.88 10.07 4.91
N VAL A 125 12.22 10.86 4.09
CA VAL A 125 10.86 11.32 4.38
C VAL A 125 9.93 10.98 3.24
N GLY A 126 8.82 10.34 3.59
CA GLY A 126 7.61 10.29 2.81
C GLY A 126 6.49 11.02 3.55
N VAL A 127 5.38 11.23 2.88
CA VAL A 127 4.22 11.91 3.47
C VAL A 127 2.94 11.17 3.13
N TYR A 128 1.90 11.35 3.95
CA TYR A 128 0.59 10.84 3.65
C TYR A 128 -0.50 11.88 3.90
N PHE A 129 -1.63 11.68 3.25
CA PHE A 129 -2.84 12.50 3.41
C PHE A 129 -3.99 11.60 3.84
N PHE A 130 -4.54 11.83 5.03
CA PHE A 130 -5.70 11.11 5.51
C PHE A 130 -6.94 11.58 4.76
N SER A 131 -7.39 10.74 3.85
CA SER A 131 -8.45 11.05 2.91
C SER A 131 -9.82 10.58 3.40
N GLN A 132 -10.80 11.42 3.18
CA GLN A 132 -12.20 11.09 3.29
C GLN A 132 -12.96 11.52 2.02
N ALA A 133 -12.27 11.46 0.87
CA ALA A 133 -12.87 11.75 -0.42
C ALA A 133 -13.95 10.71 -0.76
N VAL A 134 -15.06 11.17 -1.30
CA VAL A 134 -16.15 10.34 -1.81
C VAL A 134 -16.34 10.49 -3.32
N THR A 135 -15.48 11.28 -3.96
CA THR A 135 -15.42 11.48 -5.41
C THR A 135 -13.98 11.71 -5.87
N ALA A 136 -13.68 11.29 -7.10
CA ALA A 136 -12.38 11.55 -7.76
C ALA A 136 -12.00 13.06 -7.79
N LYS A 137 -13.00 13.95 -7.90
CA LYS A 137 -12.79 15.40 -7.85
C LYS A 137 -12.25 15.84 -6.49
N GLU A 138 -12.78 15.28 -5.41
CA GLU A 138 -12.32 15.58 -4.06
C GLU A 138 -10.93 15.05 -3.79
N ALA A 139 -10.66 13.79 -4.19
CA ALA A 139 -9.35 13.18 -4.07
C ALA A 139 -8.26 13.97 -4.85
N LYS A 140 -8.59 14.45 -6.06
CA LYS A 140 -7.73 15.35 -6.83
C LYS A 140 -7.49 16.69 -6.11
N ALA A 141 -8.48 17.20 -5.38
CA ALA A 141 -8.32 18.43 -4.60
C ALA A 141 -7.42 18.20 -3.37
N GLU A 142 -7.51 17.03 -2.72
CA GLU A 142 -6.62 16.59 -1.64
C GLU A 142 -5.17 16.52 -2.11
N ALA A 143 -4.92 15.84 -3.24
CA ALA A 143 -3.58 15.75 -3.82
C ALA A 143 -2.98 17.13 -4.10
N LYS A 144 -3.75 18.03 -4.72
CA LYS A 144 -3.31 19.41 -4.98
C LYS A 144 -3.06 20.21 -3.70
N TYR A 145 -3.82 19.96 -2.65
CA TYR A 145 -3.61 20.58 -1.35
C TYR A 145 -2.30 20.07 -0.71
N LEU A 146 -2.11 18.75 -0.71
CA LEU A 146 -0.89 18.11 -0.24
C LEU A 146 0.36 18.63 -0.98
N LEU A 147 0.33 18.69 -2.31
CA LEU A 147 1.45 19.21 -3.12
C LEU A 147 1.84 20.64 -2.75
N LYS A 148 0.88 21.50 -2.37
CA LYS A 148 1.18 22.86 -1.87
C LYS A 148 1.88 22.83 -0.51
N LEU A 149 1.55 21.86 0.35
CA LEU A 149 2.16 21.73 1.67
C LEU A 149 3.61 21.26 1.58
N ILE A 150 3.93 20.36 0.64
CA ILE A 150 5.23 19.68 0.55
C ILE A 150 6.23 20.32 -0.42
N LYS A 151 5.83 21.30 -1.23
CA LYS A 151 6.62 21.87 -2.33
C LYS A 151 8.04 22.35 -1.97
N ASP A 152 8.25 22.73 -0.71
CA ASP A 152 9.51 23.30 -0.22
C ASP A 152 10.34 22.28 0.59
N TYR A 153 9.93 20.99 0.59
CA TYR A 153 10.59 19.93 1.33
C TYR A 153 11.14 18.84 0.41
N ASP A 154 12.24 18.22 0.81
CA ASP A 154 12.85 17.09 0.11
C ASP A 154 12.13 15.79 0.48
N ILE A 155 11.15 15.40 -0.33
CA ILE A 155 10.39 14.16 -0.18
C ILE A 155 11.10 13.07 -0.98
N THR A 156 11.73 12.12 -0.29
CA THR A 156 12.57 11.07 -0.88
C THR A 156 11.89 9.70 -0.95
N LEU A 157 10.73 9.55 -0.32
CA LEU A 157 9.90 8.35 -0.34
C LEU A 157 8.51 8.67 -0.92
N ASN A 158 7.56 7.76 -0.72
CA ASN A 158 6.23 7.88 -1.30
C ASN A 158 5.42 9.07 -0.75
N VAL A 159 4.49 9.51 -1.60
CA VAL A 159 3.37 10.38 -1.22
C VAL A 159 2.12 9.51 -1.22
N ALA A 160 1.62 9.17 -0.03
CA ALA A 160 0.60 8.16 0.14
C ALA A 160 -0.82 8.74 0.28
N TYR A 161 -1.76 8.06 -0.36
CA TYR A 161 -3.19 8.20 -0.20
C TYR A 161 -3.64 7.25 0.91
N ASP A 162 -4.09 7.79 2.02
CA ASP A 162 -4.53 7.04 3.20
C ASP A 162 -6.03 7.25 3.37
N TRP A 163 -6.81 6.33 2.78
CA TRP A 163 -8.27 6.35 2.86
C TRP A 163 -8.75 5.18 3.70
N GLU A 164 -9.51 5.49 4.74
CA GLU A 164 -10.01 4.48 5.66
C GLU A 164 -11.49 4.75 6.02
N TYR A 165 -12.22 3.69 6.37
CA TYR A 165 -13.49 3.85 7.06
C TYR A 165 -13.23 4.41 8.46
N ILE A 166 -14.17 5.24 8.94
CA ILE A 166 -14.05 5.81 10.28
C ILE A 166 -14.68 4.87 11.28
N ASP A 167 -13.83 4.32 12.15
CA ASP A 167 -14.27 3.50 13.27
C ASP A 167 -14.76 4.35 14.45
N ASN A 168 -15.53 3.72 15.36
CA ASN A 168 -15.98 4.29 16.62
C ASN A 168 -16.92 5.52 16.51
N VAL A 169 -17.59 5.66 15.37
CA VAL A 169 -18.69 6.61 15.18
C VAL A 169 -19.95 5.85 14.72
N ASP A 170 -21.13 6.42 14.96
CA ASP A 170 -22.37 5.81 14.50
C ASP A 170 -22.40 5.79 12.95
N PHE A 171 -22.83 4.66 12.38
CA PHE A 171 -23.00 4.53 10.93
C PHE A 171 -23.90 5.64 10.38
N GLY A 172 -23.46 6.28 9.31
CA GLY A 172 -24.10 7.45 8.71
C GLY A 172 -23.59 8.78 9.23
N THR A 173 -22.65 8.78 10.19
CA THR A 173 -21.95 9.97 10.69
C THR A 173 -20.80 10.36 9.77
N ALA A 174 -20.01 9.37 9.34
CA ALA A 174 -18.92 9.60 8.40
C ALA A 174 -19.45 9.70 6.97
N ARG A 175 -18.90 10.61 6.21
CA ARG A 175 -19.25 10.84 4.80
C ARG A 175 -18.94 9.65 3.90
N THR A 176 -17.99 8.81 4.32
CA THR A 176 -17.54 7.60 3.64
C THR A 176 -18.41 6.37 3.90
N ASP A 177 -19.33 6.42 4.86
CA ASP A 177 -20.21 5.28 5.22
C ASP A 177 -21.13 4.83 4.07
N LYS A 178 -21.39 5.70 3.12
CA LYS A 178 -22.30 5.48 1.97
C LYS A 178 -21.59 5.68 0.65
N ILE A 179 -20.28 5.42 0.62
CA ILE A 179 -19.50 5.55 -0.61
C ILE A 179 -19.93 4.49 -1.63
N GLU A 180 -19.99 4.88 -2.90
CA GLU A 180 -20.24 3.94 -4.00
C GLU A 180 -19.09 2.94 -4.13
N GLU A 181 -19.39 1.68 -4.50
CA GLU A 181 -18.45 0.55 -4.50
C GLU A 181 -17.15 0.85 -5.23
N ASN A 182 -17.21 1.46 -6.42
CA ASN A 182 -16.02 1.77 -7.22
C ASN A 182 -15.35 3.09 -6.86
N ALA A 183 -16.00 3.93 -6.06
CA ALA A 183 -15.52 5.29 -5.83
C ALA A 183 -14.22 5.35 -5.01
N VAL A 184 -13.95 4.33 -4.18
CA VAL A 184 -12.69 4.23 -3.43
C VAL A 184 -11.51 4.12 -4.39
N THR A 185 -11.60 3.21 -5.38
CA THR A 185 -10.57 3.05 -6.41
C THR A 185 -10.43 4.27 -7.30
N GLU A 186 -11.56 4.86 -7.74
CA GLU A 186 -11.56 6.08 -8.55
C GLU A 186 -10.91 7.28 -7.82
N CYS A 187 -11.18 7.40 -6.53
CA CYS A 187 -10.55 8.42 -5.68
C CYS A 187 -9.04 8.19 -5.56
N ALA A 188 -8.62 6.96 -5.26
CA ALA A 188 -7.20 6.60 -5.20
C ALA A 188 -6.49 6.87 -6.53
N ALA A 189 -7.07 6.45 -7.66
CA ALA A 189 -6.52 6.70 -8.98
C ALA A 189 -6.35 8.20 -9.27
N ALA A 190 -7.35 9.02 -8.95
CA ALA A 190 -7.31 10.47 -9.18
C ALA A 190 -6.28 11.18 -8.30
N PHE A 191 -6.13 10.76 -7.05
CA PHE A 191 -5.10 11.26 -6.14
C PHE A 191 -3.71 10.85 -6.65
N CYS A 192 -3.48 9.56 -6.82
CA CYS A 192 -2.19 9.00 -7.22
C CYS A 192 -1.69 9.53 -8.57
N GLN A 193 -2.59 9.65 -9.56
CA GLN A 193 -2.23 10.27 -10.85
C GLN A 193 -1.78 11.72 -10.67
N THR A 194 -2.46 12.50 -9.81
CA THR A 194 -2.09 13.90 -9.56
C THR A 194 -0.71 14.00 -8.87
N ILE A 195 -0.38 13.06 -8.00
CA ILE A 195 0.92 12.95 -7.33
C ILE A 195 2.01 12.56 -8.33
N ALA A 196 1.74 11.56 -9.18
CA ALA A 196 2.66 11.11 -10.24
C ALA A 196 2.96 12.21 -11.27
N ASP A 197 1.93 12.94 -11.70
CA ASP A 197 2.07 14.09 -12.63
C ASP A 197 2.97 15.19 -12.05
N ALA A 198 3.08 15.29 -10.72
CA ALA A 198 3.98 16.22 -10.05
C ALA A 198 5.39 15.65 -9.80
N GLY A 199 5.67 14.43 -10.27
CA GLY A 199 6.99 13.79 -10.19
C GLY A 199 7.29 13.05 -8.90
N TYR A 200 6.29 12.80 -8.04
CA TYR A 200 6.43 11.99 -6.84
C TYR A 200 5.96 10.55 -7.08
N GLN A 201 6.51 9.61 -6.31
CA GLN A 201 6.05 8.22 -6.33
C GLN A 201 4.79 8.08 -5.47
N PRO A 202 3.62 7.78 -6.06
CA PRO A 202 2.40 7.61 -5.29
C PRO A 202 2.37 6.26 -4.58
N ALA A 203 1.64 6.20 -3.45
CA ALA A 203 1.25 4.97 -2.80
C ALA A 203 -0.19 5.04 -2.31
N ILE A 204 -0.82 3.89 -2.10
CA ILE A 204 -2.03 3.75 -1.30
C ILE A 204 -1.69 3.05 0.01
N TYR A 205 -2.32 3.49 1.11
CA TYR A 205 -2.35 2.74 2.36
C TYR A 205 -3.58 1.84 2.38
N CYS A 206 -3.40 0.59 2.81
CA CYS A 206 -4.52 -0.32 3.02
C CYS A 206 -4.19 -1.43 4.03
N ASN A 207 -5.23 -1.93 4.71
CA ASN A 207 -5.22 -3.22 5.37
C ASN A 207 -5.77 -4.31 4.43
N GLY A 208 -5.86 -5.56 4.92
CA GLY A 208 -6.38 -6.67 4.11
C GLY A 208 -7.81 -6.45 3.63
N MET A 209 -8.70 -5.84 4.43
CA MET A 209 -10.09 -5.57 4.04
C MET A 209 -10.15 -4.56 2.89
N LEU A 210 -9.45 -3.44 3.02
CA LEU A 210 -9.42 -2.43 1.96
C LEU A 210 -8.73 -2.94 0.70
N GLY A 211 -7.59 -3.61 0.86
CA GLY A 211 -6.78 -4.08 -0.27
C GLY A 211 -7.43 -5.17 -1.11
N TYR A 212 -8.31 -5.98 -0.53
CA TYR A 212 -9.00 -7.06 -1.25
C TYR A 212 -10.45 -6.77 -1.62
N PHE A 213 -11.14 -5.88 -0.90
CA PHE A 213 -12.57 -5.68 -1.10
C PHE A 213 -12.98 -4.27 -1.53
N SER A 214 -12.11 -3.27 -1.31
CA SER A 214 -12.44 -1.88 -1.63
C SER A 214 -11.60 -1.33 -2.79
N TYR A 215 -10.34 -1.81 -2.94
CA TYR A 215 -9.49 -1.40 -4.04
C TYR A 215 -9.47 -2.42 -5.17
N ASP A 216 -9.71 -1.98 -6.39
CA ASP A 216 -9.30 -2.70 -7.59
C ASP A 216 -7.87 -2.26 -7.97
N LEU A 217 -6.89 -3.03 -7.50
CA LEU A 217 -5.47 -2.71 -7.71
C LEU A 217 -5.04 -2.77 -9.17
N SER A 218 -5.80 -3.47 -10.04
CA SER A 218 -5.54 -3.50 -11.49
C SER A 218 -5.73 -2.14 -12.15
N GLN A 219 -6.53 -1.27 -11.54
CA GLN A 219 -6.76 0.10 -11.99
C GLN A 219 -5.75 1.12 -11.42
N LEU A 220 -4.77 0.67 -10.63
CA LEU A 220 -3.75 1.50 -9.99
C LEU A 220 -2.33 1.15 -10.45
N PRO A 221 -2.05 1.09 -11.76
CA PRO A 221 -0.73 0.72 -12.26
C PRO A 221 0.33 1.74 -11.83
N GLY A 222 1.48 1.24 -11.36
CA GLY A 222 2.60 2.09 -10.93
C GLY A 222 2.40 2.77 -9.57
N VAL A 223 1.31 2.46 -8.87
CA VAL A 223 1.06 2.90 -7.49
C VAL A 223 1.63 1.85 -6.53
N ASP A 224 2.49 2.27 -5.61
CA ASP A 224 3.02 1.40 -4.57
C ASP A 224 1.94 1.11 -3.50
N VAL A 225 2.04 -0.03 -2.83
CA VAL A 225 1.16 -0.38 -1.72
C VAL A 225 1.90 -0.25 -0.39
N TRP A 226 1.31 0.49 0.53
CA TRP A 226 1.67 0.54 1.95
C TRP A 226 0.66 -0.29 2.73
N TYR A 227 1.04 -1.53 3.04
CA TYR A 227 0.16 -2.52 3.64
C TYR A 227 0.25 -2.53 5.16
N ALA A 228 -0.89 -2.52 5.85
CA ALA A 228 -0.99 -2.65 7.29
C ALA A 228 -1.49 -4.04 7.69
N ASN A 229 -0.70 -4.74 8.49
CA ASN A 229 -1.10 -6.00 9.15
C ASN A 229 -0.25 -6.18 10.41
N TYR A 230 -0.93 -6.32 11.56
CA TYR A 230 -0.30 -6.43 12.88
C TYR A 230 -0.43 -7.83 13.48
N ALA A 231 -1.18 -8.72 12.85
CA ALA A 231 -1.50 -10.04 13.37
C ALA A 231 -0.43 -11.09 13.04
N ASP A 232 0.26 -10.91 11.93
CA ASP A 232 1.19 -11.89 11.39
C ASP A 232 2.64 -11.41 11.52
N PRO A 233 3.60 -12.34 11.65
CA PRO A 233 5.02 -11.98 11.75
C PRO A 233 5.63 -11.58 10.40
N SER A 234 4.86 -11.63 9.31
CA SER A 234 5.24 -11.28 7.94
C SER A 234 4.06 -10.63 7.20
N PRO A 235 4.28 -9.86 6.13
CA PRO A 235 3.19 -9.22 5.39
C PRO A 235 2.43 -10.24 4.52
N GLU A 236 1.35 -10.79 5.08
CA GLU A 236 0.48 -11.79 4.44
C GLU A 236 -0.48 -11.14 3.43
N PHE A 237 0.07 -10.50 2.40
CA PHE A 237 -0.69 -9.89 1.31
C PHE A 237 -0.32 -10.53 -0.02
N ALA A 238 -1.30 -10.83 -0.87
CA ALA A 238 -1.03 -11.55 -2.12
C ALA A 238 -0.35 -10.70 -3.18
N TYR A 239 -0.51 -9.39 -3.12
CA TYR A 239 0.04 -8.46 -4.10
C TYR A 239 1.32 -7.80 -3.59
N GLN A 240 2.16 -7.34 -4.51
CA GLN A 240 3.41 -6.67 -4.20
C GLN A 240 3.18 -5.44 -3.32
N ILE A 241 3.99 -5.32 -2.27
CA ILE A 241 3.98 -4.17 -1.36
C ILE A 241 5.32 -3.43 -1.39
N ARG A 242 5.28 -2.13 -1.16
CA ARG A 242 6.47 -1.29 -0.98
C ARG A 242 6.78 -1.06 0.48
N MET A 243 5.76 -0.89 1.29
CA MET A 243 5.87 -0.70 2.73
C MET A 243 4.95 -1.63 3.48
N TRP A 244 5.37 -2.00 4.67
CA TRP A 244 4.58 -2.76 5.63
C TRP A 244 4.56 -2.06 6.98
N GLN A 245 3.38 -1.63 7.42
CA GLN A 245 3.13 -1.19 8.79
C GLN A 245 2.81 -2.42 9.61
N TYR A 246 3.77 -2.85 10.44
CA TYR A 246 3.70 -4.13 11.13
C TYR A 246 3.30 -4.02 12.60
N SER A 247 3.20 -2.82 13.15
CA SER A 247 2.76 -2.59 14.52
C SER A 247 2.21 -1.19 14.68
N ASN A 248 1.10 -1.06 15.42
CA ASN A 248 0.54 0.21 15.89
C ASN A 248 0.78 0.43 17.40
N GLN A 249 1.64 -0.39 18.01
CA GLN A 249 1.95 -0.35 19.44
C GLN A 249 3.45 -0.23 19.72
N GLY A 250 4.23 0.16 18.72
CA GLY A 250 5.67 0.33 18.83
C GLY A 250 6.06 1.33 19.91
N LYS A 251 7.26 1.14 20.47
CA LYS A 251 7.87 2.05 21.44
C LYS A 251 9.22 2.50 20.92
N LEU A 252 9.41 3.83 20.87
CA LEU A 252 10.67 4.44 20.47
C LEU A 252 11.09 5.50 21.47
N ASP A 253 12.39 5.52 21.80
CA ASP A 253 12.91 6.63 22.60
C ASP A 253 12.78 7.94 21.80
N GLY A 254 12.13 8.91 22.40
CA GLY A 254 11.83 10.18 21.75
C GLY A 254 10.38 10.36 21.31
N VAL A 255 9.56 9.30 21.35
CA VAL A 255 8.10 9.37 21.18
C VAL A 255 7.41 9.02 22.47
N THR A 256 6.40 9.79 22.86
CA THR A 256 5.58 9.48 24.04
C THR A 256 4.38 8.65 23.59
N GLY A 257 4.16 7.50 24.25
CA GLY A 257 3.07 6.59 23.90
C GLY A 257 3.44 5.58 22.82
N ASN A 258 2.47 5.21 22.00
CA ASN A 258 2.66 4.29 20.89
C ASN A 258 3.04 5.05 19.61
N VAL A 259 3.75 4.35 18.74
CA VAL A 259 4.06 4.82 17.39
C VAL A 259 4.01 3.64 16.43
N ASP A 260 3.56 3.89 15.23
CA ASP A 260 3.45 2.88 14.19
C ASP A 260 4.82 2.56 13.61
N LEU A 261 5.12 1.25 13.52
CA LEU A 261 6.41 0.76 13.04
C LEU A 261 6.27 0.21 11.63
N ASN A 262 7.23 0.58 10.79
CA ASN A 262 7.19 0.31 9.36
C ASN A 262 8.48 -0.29 8.82
N MET A 263 8.35 -1.08 7.76
CA MET A 263 9.43 -1.48 6.86
C MET A 263 9.20 -0.93 5.46
N TYR A 264 10.25 -0.48 4.80
CA TYR A 264 10.24 -0.10 3.40
C TYR A 264 11.15 -1.04 2.62
N PHE A 265 10.63 -1.73 1.60
CA PHE A 265 11.37 -2.74 0.83
C PHE A 265 11.90 -2.14 -0.47
N TYR A 266 13.17 -2.44 -0.77
CA TYR A 266 13.76 -2.17 -2.07
C TYR A 266 13.56 -3.41 -2.94
N HIS A 267 12.63 -3.32 -3.91
CA HIS A 267 12.56 -4.36 -4.93
C HIS A 267 13.75 -4.19 -5.89
N PRO A 268 14.39 -5.30 -6.32
CA PRO A 268 15.34 -5.19 -7.42
C PRO A 268 14.63 -4.59 -8.64
N PRO A 269 15.31 -3.78 -9.46
CA PRO A 269 14.74 -3.31 -10.72
C PRO A 269 14.29 -4.54 -11.50
N GLU A 270 13.08 -4.49 -12.07
CA GLU A 270 12.61 -5.54 -12.97
C GLU A 270 13.67 -5.72 -14.07
N GLU A 271 14.20 -6.95 -14.22
CA GLU A 271 15.03 -7.27 -15.36
C GLU A 271 14.17 -7.06 -16.60
N LYS A 272 14.49 -6.00 -17.37
CA LYS A 272 13.87 -5.81 -18.68
C LYS A 272 14.16 -7.06 -19.49
N THR A 273 13.17 -7.93 -19.62
CA THR A 273 13.21 -9.03 -20.58
C THR A 273 13.35 -8.39 -21.97
N THR A 274 14.58 -8.43 -22.49
CA THR A 274 14.94 -8.02 -23.85
C THR A 274 14.40 -9.01 -24.85
#